data_0d679e2403d66a3ecaa95d76b6a366ca
#
_entry.id   0d679e2403d66a3ecaa95d76b6a366ca
#
_cell.length_a   1.000
_cell.length_b   1.000
_cell.length_c   1.000
_cell.angle_alpha   90.00
_cell.angle_beta   90.00
_cell.angle_gamma   90.00
#
_symmetry.space_group_name_H-M   'P 1'
#
loop_
_entity.id
_entity.type
_entity.pdbx_description
1 polymer ?
#
loop_
_entity_poly.entity_id
_entity_poly.type
_entity_poly.pdbx_seq_one_letter_code
_entity_poly.pdbx_strand_id
1 'polypeptide(L)'
;MKLTEEEKKMLDGTYGEPVHWAMDLLVKVGDYFGADGMVDVSYVNILEIMGTTEKSYLKLMDYLLKNEGKFRVITTTDPAGFDFTNVQGMDIEPDTYEKQKKLSQGLLKMGALPTRTCTMYWTGVMPRLGEHIAISESNGVVTFNSVVGARTNYESFPSSLASALTGKTPNFGFHLDENRRGNVLVELKTPMERWTDWDALGFYLGKELNVYEAVPVIVDMPGSVTTYELKRMGAALATGPGTIAMYHAVGITPEAASLEQAFGGKEPQDKMQITRKQLSEVYEMFSGDGKIDLVHFGCPHLHLAEIQMLAEKFSGKRKHPDVRVWIFTAPATKGIADLAGYTKILEDAGCEFFTGACCINIPAKEAKKLLGGKIQVSDHVKHCYYAPTFMGEIGLKTILKPTEECVQAALSGKV
;
A
#
# COMPACT_ATOMS: atom_id res chain seq x y z
N MET A 1 15.21 -27.17 -0.29
CA MET A 1 13.73 -27.16 -0.31
C MET A 1 13.20 -28.42 -0.97
N LYS A 2 12.07 -28.99 -0.50
CA LYS A 2 11.42 -30.16 -1.11
C LYS A 2 10.42 -29.73 -2.17
N LEU A 3 10.50 -30.31 -3.37
CA LEU A 3 9.58 -30.03 -4.47
C LEU A 3 8.72 -31.26 -4.78
N THR A 4 7.45 -31.03 -5.05
CA THR A 4 6.52 -32.03 -5.61
C THR A 4 6.89 -32.38 -7.04
N GLU A 5 6.34 -33.45 -7.61
CA GLU A 5 6.59 -33.84 -9.00
C GLU A 5 6.08 -32.76 -10.01
N GLU A 6 5.01 -32.05 -9.67
CA GLU A 6 4.50 -30.92 -10.46
C GLU A 6 5.49 -29.75 -10.45
N GLU A 7 6.02 -29.39 -9.27
CA GLU A 7 6.99 -28.31 -9.10
C GLU A 7 8.33 -28.62 -9.79
N LYS A 8 8.76 -29.90 -9.79
CA LYS A 8 9.93 -30.35 -10.56
C LYS A 8 9.73 -30.14 -12.05
N LYS A 9 8.53 -30.45 -12.59
CA LYS A 9 8.19 -30.19 -14.00
C LYS A 9 8.12 -28.69 -14.32
N MET A 10 7.73 -27.85 -13.36
CA MET A 10 7.84 -26.39 -13.52
C MET A 10 9.31 -25.96 -13.62
N LEU A 11 10.16 -26.51 -12.77
CA LEU A 11 11.57 -26.18 -12.68
C LEU A 11 12.39 -26.71 -13.88
N ASP A 12 12.05 -27.88 -14.45
CA ASP A 12 12.78 -28.47 -15.58
C ASP A 12 12.39 -27.92 -16.95
N GLY A 13 11.40 -26.98 -16.98
CA GLY A 13 10.95 -26.34 -18.22
C GLY A 13 9.84 -27.06 -18.97
N THR A 14 9.28 -28.15 -18.45
CA THR A 14 8.16 -28.87 -19.07
C THR A 14 6.97 -27.95 -19.39
N TYR A 15 6.76 -26.91 -18.59
CA TYR A 15 5.69 -25.92 -18.78
C TYR A 15 6.11 -24.64 -19.51
N GLY A 16 7.29 -24.65 -20.16
CA GLY A 16 7.83 -23.54 -20.93
C GLY A 16 8.73 -22.58 -20.12
N GLU A 17 9.48 -21.77 -20.86
CA GLU A 17 10.49 -20.86 -20.33
C GLU A 17 9.99 -19.88 -19.24
N PRO A 18 8.80 -19.25 -19.34
CA PRO A 18 8.32 -18.35 -18.30
C PRO A 18 8.10 -19.03 -16.95
N VAL A 19 7.56 -20.27 -16.96
CA VAL A 19 7.32 -21.05 -15.75
C VAL A 19 8.64 -21.58 -15.18
N HIS A 20 9.58 -22.01 -16.03
CA HIS A 20 10.92 -22.39 -15.62
C HIS A 20 11.64 -21.23 -14.91
N TRP A 21 11.71 -20.06 -15.54
CA TRP A 21 12.31 -18.86 -14.95
C TRP A 21 11.67 -18.53 -13.59
N ALA A 22 10.34 -18.56 -13.53
CA ALA A 22 9.60 -18.25 -12.33
C ALA A 22 9.88 -19.23 -11.20
N MET A 23 9.86 -20.53 -11.48
CA MET A 23 10.09 -21.57 -10.48
C MET A 23 11.55 -21.57 -10.01
N ASP A 24 12.53 -21.36 -10.90
CA ASP A 24 13.93 -21.22 -10.55
C ASP A 24 14.17 -20.05 -9.56
N LEU A 25 13.50 -18.90 -9.81
CA LEU A 25 13.56 -17.76 -8.90
C LEU A 25 12.95 -18.10 -7.53
N LEU A 26 11.75 -18.69 -7.49
CA LEU A 26 11.09 -19.03 -6.24
C LEU A 26 11.87 -20.10 -5.42
N VAL A 27 12.49 -21.07 -6.09
CA VAL A 27 13.36 -22.05 -5.43
C VAL A 27 14.55 -21.35 -4.76
N LYS A 28 15.23 -20.43 -5.47
CA LYS A 28 16.35 -19.67 -4.92
C LYS A 28 15.95 -18.79 -3.74
N VAL A 29 14.79 -18.13 -3.83
CA VAL A 29 14.22 -17.34 -2.71
C VAL A 29 13.91 -18.24 -1.53
N GLY A 30 13.22 -19.37 -1.77
CA GLY A 30 12.87 -20.31 -0.71
C GLY A 30 14.10 -20.93 -0.04
N ASP A 31 15.12 -21.34 -0.79
CA ASP A 31 16.37 -21.87 -0.22
C ASP A 31 17.09 -20.82 0.64
N TYR A 32 17.09 -19.53 0.19
CA TYR A 32 17.71 -18.45 0.93
C TYR A 32 17.02 -18.19 2.29
N PHE A 33 15.69 -18.23 2.33
CA PHE A 33 14.90 -18.01 3.54
C PHE A 33 14.60 -19.30 4.33
N GLY A 34 15.16 -20.45 3.92
CA GLY A 34 15.01 -21.72 4.63
C GLY A 34 13.61 -22.34 4.51
N ALA A 35 12.88 -22.07 3.44
CA ALA A 35 11.60 -22.71 3.18
C ALA A 35 11.76 -24.22 3.01
N ASP A 36 10.86 -25.00 3.58
CA ASP A 36 10.85 -26.47 3.44
C ASP A 36 10.19 -26.94 2.13
N GLY A 37 9.33 -26.12 1.52
CA GLY A 37 8.62 -26.39 0.27
C GLY A 37 7.91 -25.15 -0.27
N MET A 38 7.00 -25.37 -1.22
CA MET A 38 6.11 -24.34 -1.77
C MET A 38 4.70 -24.46 -1.18
N VAL A 39 3.94 -23.38 -1.23
CA VAL A 39 2.48 -23.36 -1.01
C VAL A 39 1.77 -22.82 -2.24
N ASP A 40 0.54 -23.28 -2.47
CA ASP A 40 -0.31 -22.73 -3.51
C ASP A 40 -0.79 -21.34 -3.14
N VAL A 41 -0.76 -20.40 -4.09
CA VAL A 41 -1.38 -19.09 -3.95
C VAL A 41 -2.60 -18.97 -4.84
N SER A 42 -3.67 -18.38 -4.31
CA SER A 42 -4.92 -18.18 -5.04
C SER A 42 -5.01 -16.81 -5.71
N TYR A 43 -4.21 -15.86 -5.23
CA TYR A 43 -4.26 -14.47 -5.64
C TYR A 43 -2.87 -13.83 -5.57
N VAL A 44 -2.55 -13.01 -6.56
CA VAL A 44 -1.32 -12.23 -6.63
C VAL A 44 -1.63 -10.76 -6.92
N ASN A 45 -0.93 -9.85 -6.26
CA ASN A 45 -0.90 -8.44 -6.63
C ASN A 45 0.52 -8.05 -7.07
N ILE A 46 0.64 -7.41 -8.23
CA ILE A 46 1.92 -7.04 -8.83
C ILE A 46 2.11 -5.54 -8.81
N LEU A 47 3.25 -5.09 -8.31
CA LEU A 47 3.68 -3.70 -8.35
C LEU A 47 3.87 -3.23 -9.79
N GLU A 48 3.12 -2.21 -10.23
CA GLU A 48 3.18 -1.69 -11.61
C GLU A 48 4.13 -0.48 -11.75
N ILE A 49 4.97 -0.23 -10.73
CA ILE A 49 5.86 0.92 -10.66
C ILE A 49 7.23 0.57 -11.24
N MET A 50 7.78 1.43 -12.09
CA MET A 50 9.10 1.23 -12.71
C MET A 50 10.25 1.81 -11.88
N GLY A 51 10.13 3.03 -11.39
CA GLY A 51 11.17 3.71 -10.64
C GLY A 51 12.58 3.60 -11.28
N THR A 52 13.59 3.33 -10.47
CA THR A 52 14.98 3.14 -10.92
C THR A 52 15.23 1.78 -11.62
N THR A 53 14.28 0.86 -11.55
CA THR A 53 14.39 -0.51 -12.10
C THR A 53 13.82 -0.66 -13.52
N GLU A 54 13.38 0.44 -14.13
CA GLU A 54 12.71 0.52 -15.44
C GLU A 54 13.30 -0.42 -16.49
N LYS A 55 14.61 -0.32 -16.74
CA LYS A 55 15.27 -1.12 -17.78
C LYS A 55 15.20 -2.63 -17.52
N SER A 56 15.32 -3.03 -16.27
CA SER A 56 15.29 -4.44 -15.86
C SER A 56 13.89 -5.01 -16.00
N TYR A 57 12.87 -4.27 -15.55
CA TYR A 57 11.47 -4.70 -15.64
C TYR A 57 10.99 -4.79 -17.08
N LEU A 58 11.33 -3.83 -17.92
CA LEU A 58 10.99 -3.88 -19.35
C LEU A 58 11.68 -5.05 -20.08
N LYS A 59 12.95 -5.34 -19.78
CA LYS A 59 13.65 -6.51 -20.36
C LYS A 59 13.02 -7.82 -19.91
N LEU A 60 12.69 -7.94 -18.63
CA LEU A 60 12.00 -9.12 -18.11
C LEU A 60 10.63 -9.30 -18.76
N MET A 61 9.87 -8.22 -18.91
CA MET A 61 8.58 -8.25 -19.58
C MET A 61 8.69 -8.67 -21.04
N ASP A 62 9.69 -8.15 -21.79
CA ASP A 62 9.94 -8.54 -23.18
C ASP A 62 10.29 -10.03 -23.29
N TYR A 63 11.12 -10.54 -22.38
CA TYR A 63 11.47 -11.97 -22.32
C TYR A 63 10.23 -12.84 -22.06
N LEU A 64 9.44 -12.51 -21.06
CA LEU A 64 8.25 -13.30 -20.71
C LEU A 64 7.19 -13.29 -21.82
N LEU A 65 6.94 -12.12 -22.44
CA LEU A 65 5.98 -12.00 -23.54
C LEU A 65 6.44 -12.72 -24.80
N LYS A 66 7.74 -12.68 -25.12
CA LYS A 66 8.32 -13.43 -26.26
C LYS A 66 8.12 -14.93 -26.12
N ASN A 67 8.11 -15.42 -24.89
CA ASN A 67 7.93 -16.84 -24.56
C ASN A 67 6.48 -17.17 -24.12
N GLU A 68 5.50 -16.34 -24.48
CA GLU A 68 4.06 -16.55 -24.27
C GLU A 68 3.66 -16.71 -22.78
N GLY A 69 4.35 -16.02 -21.87
CA GLY A 69 4.06 -16.06 -20.44
C GLY A 69 2.60 -15.71 -20.12
N LYS A 70 1.95 -16.53 -19.28
CA LYS A 70 0.57 -16.34 -18.82
C LYS A 70 0.45 -16.59 -17.33
N PHE A 71 -0.32 -15.75 -16.66
CA PHE A 71 -0.64 -15.95 -15.25
C PHE A 71 -1.58 -17.13 -15.04
N ARG A 72 -1.31 -17.91 -14.00
CA ARG A 72 -2.08 -19.10 -13.63
C ARG A 72 -3.14 -18.85 -12.57
N VAL A 73 -3.02 -17.71 -11.87
CA VAL A 73 -3.93 -17.32 -10.78
C VAL A 73 -4.46 -15.91 -11.02
N ILE A 74 -5.52 -15.55 -10.31
CA ILE A 74 -6.05 -14.18 -10.35
C ILE A 74 -4.90 -13.23 -9.97
N THR A 75 -4.62 -12.29 -10.84
CA THR A 75 -3.54 -11.33 -10.66
C THR A 75 -4.04 -9.93 -10.90
N THR A 76 -3.80 -9.01 -9.95
CA THR A 76 -4.14 -7.60 -10.05
C THR A 76 -2.90 -6.72 -10.10
N THR A 77 -3.05 -5.46 -10.48
CA THR A 77 -1.95 -4.50 -10.52
C THR A 77 -2.11 -3.40 -9.48
N ASP A 78 -0.99 -2.97 -8.95
CA ASP A 78 -0.85 -1.77 -8.13
C ASP A 78 -0.96 -0.50 -8.98
N PRO A 79 -1.04 0.71 -8.35
CA PRO A 79 -1.04 1.96 -9.09
C PRO A 79 0.21 2.10 -9.97
N ALA A 80 0.04 2.67 -11.15
CA ALA A 80 1.15 3.11 -11.99
C ALA A 80 1.82 4.38 -11.43
N GLY A 81 2.93 4.81 -12.03
CA GLY A 81 3.60 6.05 -11.64
C GLY A 81 2.81 7.33 -11.95
N PHE A 82 1.76 7.23 -12.75
CA PHE A 82 0.88 8.35 -13.12
C PHE A 82 -0.49 7.85 -13.58
N ASP A 83 -1.46 8.76 -13.65
CA ASP A 83 -2.80 8.48 -14.17
C ASP A 83 -2.79 8.50 -15.71
N PHE A 84 -3.07 7.36 -16.34
CA PHE A 84 -3.15 7.23 -17.80
C PHE A 84 -4.31 8.04 -18.41
N THR A 85 -5.31 8.41 -17.63
CA THR A 85 -6.46 9.21 -18.08
C THR A 85 -6.26 10.71 -17.88
N ASN A 86 -5.28 11.10 -17.05
CA ASN A 86 -4.95 12.50 -16.75
C ASN A 86 -3.44 12.78 -16.81
N VAL A 87 -2.83 12.39 -17.92
CA VAL A 87 -1.38 12.54 -18.16
C VAL A 87 -0.94 14.01 -18.11
N GLN A 88 -1.78 14.93 -18.61
CA GLN A 88 -1.50 16.36 -18.62
C GLN A 88 -1.48 16.97 -17.22
N GLY A 89 -2.33 16.51 -16.32
CA GLY A 89 -2.37 16.97 -14.91
C GLY A 89 -1.08 16.70 -14.15
N MET A 90 -0.31 15.69 -14.58
CA MET A 90 0.96 15.30 -14.00
C MET A 90 2.17 15.63 -14.89
N ASP A 91 1.96 16.30 -16.02
CA ASP A 91 3.01 16.78 -16.95
C ASP A 91 4.05 15.69 -17.32
N ILE A 92 3.52 14.50 -17.67
CA ILE A 92 4.32 13.30 -17.95
C ILE A 92 4.98 13.41 -19.33
N GLU A 93 6.29 13.16 -19.37
CA GLU A 93 7.06 13.15 -20.61
C GLU A 93 6.64 11.96 -21.52
N PRO A 94 6.62 12.13 -22.85
CA PRO A 94 6.21 11.07 -23.78
C PRO A 94 7.00 9.76 -23.64
N ASP A 95 8.30 9.83 -23.41
CA ASP A 95 9.16 8.64 -23.22
C ASP A 95 8.79 7.88 -21.94
N THR A 96 8.57 8.59 -20.83
CA THR A 96 8.09 8.02 -19.56
C THR A 96 6.72 7.36 -19.74
N TYR A 97 5.80 8.03 -20.46
CA TYR A 97 4.49 7.49 -20.77
C TYR A 97 4.58 6.16 -21.54
N GLU A 98 5.34 6.10 -22.64
CA GLU A 98 5.41 4.90 -23.48
C GLU A 98 6.07 3.72 -22.74
N LYS A 99 7.04 3.96 -21.89
CA LYS A 99 7.68 2.92 -21.08
C LYS A 99 6.72 2.33 -20.03
N GLN A 100 6.03 3.18 -19.27
CA GLN A 100 5.04 2.72 -18.29
C GLN A 100 3.89 1.98 -18.99
N LYS A 101 3.41 2.50 -20.12
CA LYS A 101 2.38 1.86 -20.93
C LYS A 101 2.82 0.49 -21.43
N LYS A 102 4.08 0.34 -21.85
CA LYS A 102 4.64 -0.95 -22.29
C LYS A 102 4.60 -1.97 -21.17
N LEU A 103 5.01 -1.59 -19.94
CA LEU A 103 4.95 -2.47 -18.77
C LEU A 103 3.50 -2.87 -18.47
N SER A 104 2.61 -1.89 -18.36
CA SER A 104 1.18 -2.09 -18.07
C SER A 104 0.52 -3.03 -19.10
N GLN A 105 0.72 -2.77 -20.38
CA GLN A 105 0.18 -3.61 -21.46
C GLN A 105 0.77 -5.02 -21.43
N GLY A 106 2.03 -5.16 -21.04
CA GLY A 106 2.67 -6.47 -20.86
C GLY A 106 1.96 -7.30 -19.80
N LEU A 107 1.74 -6.72 -18.62
CA LEU A 107 0.99 -7.38 -17.52
C LEU A 107 -0.42 -7.77 -17.96
N LEU A 108 -1.14 -6.89 -18.68
CA LEU A 108 -2.49 -7.20 -19.20
C LEU A 108 -2.47 -8.35 -20.21
N LYS A 109 -1.50 -8.39 -21.12
CA LYS A 109 -1.34 -9.48 -22.08
C LYS A 109 -1.05 -10.82 -21.41
N MET A 110 -0.39 -10.81 -20.25
CA MET A 110 -0.15 -12.00 -19.44
C MET A 110 -1.39 -12.42 -18.63
N GLY A 111 -2.40 -11.58 -18.50
CA GLY A 111 -3.67 -11.89 -17.85
C GLY A 111 -3.95 -11.10 -16.55
N ALA A 112 -3.18 -10.05 -16.25
CA ALA A 112 -3.48 -9.20 -15.10
C ALA A 112 -4.80 -8.42 -15.26
N LEU A 113 -5.50 -8.22 -14.16
CA LEU A 113 -6.64 -7.32 -14.03
C LEU A 113 -6.13 -5.92 -13.64
N PRO A 114 -6.41 -4.87 -14.41
CA PRO A 114 -5.85 -3.53 -14.18
C PRO A 114 -6.60 -2.79 -13.06
N THR A 115 -6.54 -3.29 -11.85
CA THR A 115 -7.16 -2.66 -10.68
C THR A 115 -6.48 -1.34 -10.32
N ARG A 116 -5.18 -1.24 -10.57
CA ARG A 116 -4.33 -0.05 -10.36
C ARG A 116 -4.61 0.64 -9.04
N THR A 117 -4.54 -0.12 -7.97
CA THR A 117 -4.80 0.43 -6.64
C THR A 117 -3.99 -0.27 -5.55
N CYS A 118 -3.50 0.51 -4.59
CA CYS A 118 -2.88 0.00 -3.37
C CYS A 118 -3.92 -0.44 -2.31
N THR A 119 -5.22 -0.31 -2.61
CA THR A 119 -6.33 -0.78 -1.78
C THR A 119 -7.14 -1.85 -2.52
N MET A 120 -6.45 -2.84 -3.10
CA MET A 120 -7.01 -3.88 -3.95
C MET A 120 -8.11 -4.70 -3.28
N TYR A 121 -8.11 -4.81 -1.96
CA TYR A 121 -9.14 -5.48 -1.17
C TYR A 121 -10.55 -4.82 -1.27
N TRP A 122 -10.65 -3.63 -1.86
CA TRP A 122 -11.92 -2.98 -2.17
C TRP A 122 -12.32 -3.06 -3.65
N THR A 123 -11.59 -3.82 -4.45
CA THR A 123 -11.84 -3.93 -5.91
C THR A 123 -12.44 -5.29 -6.32
N GLY A 124 -12.98 -6.05 -5.37
CA GLY A 124 -13.69 -7.29 -5.64
C GLY A 124 -12.84 -8.57 -5.55
N VAL A 125 -11.54 -8.46 -5.27
CA VAL A 125 -10.68 -9.62 -5.00
C VAL A 125 -10.39 -9.68 -3.51
N MET A 126 -11.00 -10.64 -2.81
CA MET A 126 -10.88 -10.81 -1.37
C MET A 126 -10.55 -12.27 -1.05
N PRO A 127 -9.34 -12.57 -0.59
CA PRO A 127 -8.97 -13.90 -0.10
C PRO A 127 -9.68 -14.23 1.21
N ARG A 128 -9.74 -15.51 1.54
CA ARG A 128 -10.31 -15.99 2.80
C ARG A 128 -9.26 -16.05 3.90
N LEU A 129 -9.72 -16.11 5.16
CA LEU A 129 -8.88 -16.43 6.31
C LEU A 129 -8.04 -17.70 6.05
N GLY A 130 -6.73 -17.62 6.30
CA GLY A 130 -5.78 -18.71 6.12
C GLY A 130 -5.33 -18.97 4.68
N GLU A 131 -5.89 -18.28 3.69
CA GLU A 131 -5.54 -18.45 2.29
C GLU A 131 -4.17 -17.83 1.97
N HIS A 132 -3.30 -18.57 1.27
CA HIS A 132 -2.00 -18.06 0.84
C HIS A 132 -2.14 -17.22 -0.42
N ILE A 133 -1.49 -16.07 -0.42
CA ILE A 133 -1.47 -15.09 -1.51
C ILE A 133 -0.07 -14.49 -1.65
N ALA A 134 0.20 -13.76 -2.73
CA ALA A 134 1.50 -13.10 -2.93
C ALA A 134 1.29 -11.62 -3.29
N ILE A 135 1.62 -10.73 -2.35
CA ILE A 135 1.30 -9.29 -2.42
C ILE A 135 2.57 -8.45 -2.39
N SER A 136 2.74 -7.57 -3.37
CA SER A 136 3.89 -6.65 -3.44
C SER A 136 3.61 -5.25 -2.86
N GLU A 137 2.38 -4.91 -2.57
CA GLU A 137 2.02 -3.60 -1.99
C GLU A 137 1.98 -3.66 -0.45
N SER A 138 2.69 -2.75 0.20
CA SER A 138 2.91 -2.78 1.65
C SER A 138 1.63 -2.64 2.49
N ASN A 139 0.72 -1.74 2.13
CA ASN A 139 -0.57 -1.61 2.79
C ASN A 139 -1.45 -2.86 2.57
N GLY A 140 -1.39 -3.46 1.37
CA GLY A 140 -2.05 -4.70 1.05
C GLY A 140 -1.56 -5.85 1.92
N VAL A 141 -0.23 -6.00 2.08
CA VAL A 141 0.38 -7.03 2.95
C VAL A 141 -0.17 -6.93 4.37
N VAL A 142 -0.11 -5.75 4.98
CA VAL A 142 -0.59 -5.57 6.37
C VAL A 142 -2.09 -5.81 6.47
N THR A 143 -2.89 -5.30 5.53
CA THR A 143 -4.34 -5.48 5.55
C THR A 143 -4.74 -6.94 5.39
N PHE A 144 -4.15 -7.66 4.43
CA PHE A 144 -4.45 -9.07 4.22
C PHE A 144 -3.99 -9.94 5.38
N ASN A 145 -2.79 -9.72 5.91
CA ASN A 145 -2.31 -10.48 7.06
C ASN A 145 -3.13 -10.22 8.33
N SER A 146 -3.48 -8.96 8.62
CA SER A 146 -4.07 -8.56 9.90
C SER A 146 -5.60 -8.55 9.86
N VAL A 147 -6.20 -7.83 8.89
CA VAL A 147 -7.66 -7.57 8.87
C VAL A 147 -8.41 -8.73 8.25
N VAL A 148 -7.84 -9.37 7.23
CA VAL A 148 -8.44 -10.51 6.53
C VAL A 148 -7.99 -11.85 7.13
N GLY A 149 -6.74 -11.92 7.63
CA GLY A 149 -6.13 -13.16 8.10
C GLY A 149 -5.68 -14.08 6.96
N ALA A 150 -5.50 -13.57 5.76
CA ALA A 150 -4.78 -14.25 4.69
C ALA A 150 -3.27 -14.25 4.96
N ARG A 151 -2.48 -14.93 4.15
CA ARG A 151 -1.06 -15.17 4.41
C ARG A 151 -0.20 -14.70 3.25
N THR A 152 0.67 -13.73 3.50
CA THR A 152 1.62 -13.22 2.52
C THR A 152 2.86 -12.65 3.19
N ASN A 153 4.00 -12.76 2.53
CA ASN A 153 5.17 -11.94 2.80
C ASN A 153 5.12 -10.65 1.96
N TYR A 154 6.09 -9.75 2.12
CA TYR A 154 6.34 -8.69 1.14
C TYR A 154 6.97 -9.29 -0.10
N GLU A 155 6.27 -9.22 -1.23
CA GLU A 155 6.80 -9.66 -2.50
C GLU A 155 7.44 -8.49 -3.27
N SER A 156 8.53 -8.79 -3.97
CA SER A 156 9.10 -7.90 -4.97
C SER A 156 8.37 -8.03 -6.30
N PHE A 157 8.60 -7.10 -7.26
CA PHE A 157 8.06 -7.25 -8.62
C PHE A 157 8.43 -8.61 -9.25
N PRO A 158 9.70 -9.09 -9.24
CA PRO A 158 10.02 -10.39 -9.84
C PRO A 158 9.41 -11.58 -9.07
N SER A 159 9.36 -11.55 -7.73
CA SER A 159 8.81 -12.69 -6.97
C SER A 159 7.28 -12.78 -7.09
N SER A 160 6.56 -11.66 -7.04
CA SER A 160 5.11 -11.66 -7.32
C SER A 160 4.79 -12.10 -8.74
N LEU A 161 5.59 -11.65 -9.73
CA LEU A 161 5.47 -12.09 -11.12
C LEU A 161 5.67 -13.60 -11.26
N ALA A 162 6.68 -14.15 -10.56
CA ALA A 162 6.96 -15.58 -10.52
C ALA A 162 5.82 -16.37 -9.85
N SER A 163 5.28 -15.85 -8.75
CA SER A 163 4.12 -16.45 -8.08
C SER A 163 2.88 -16.44 -8.98
N ALA A 164 2.65 -15.38 -9.76
CA ALA A 164 1.55 -15.32 -10.72
C ALA A 164 1.68 -16.34 -11.87
N LEU A 165 2.91 -16.56 -12.36
CA LEU A 165 3.22 -17.51 -13.43
C LEU A 165 3.13 -18.98 -12.98
N THR A 166 3.41 -19.27 -11.73
CA THR A 166 3.47 -20.64 -11.19
C THR A 166 2.23 -21.03 -10.39
N GLY A 167 1.56 -20.05 -9.76
CA GLY A 167 0.55 -20.29 -8.74
C GLY A 167 1.14 -20.75 -7.40
N LYS A 168 2.43 -20.51 -7.18
CA LYS A 168 3.19 -20.96 -6.00
C LYS A 168 3.97 -19.82 -5.35
N THR A 169 4.25 -19.96 -4.06
CA THR A 169 5.25 -19.15 -3.34
C THR A 169 5.98 -20.02 -2.31
N PRO A 170 7.24 -19.69 -1.93
CA PRO A 170 7.95 -20.46 -0.90
C PRO A 170 7.27 -20.35 0.47
N ASN A 171 7.24 -21.47 1.21
CA ASN A 171 6.60 -21.57 2.53
C ASN A 171 7.53 -21.08 3.65
N PHE A 172 7.61 -19.76 3.84
CA PHE A 172 8.40 -19.12 4.90
C PHE A 172 7.72 -17.86 5.43
N GLY A 173 8.30 -17.24 6.46
CA GLY A 173 7.82 -15.96 6.99
C GLY A 173 6.37 -16.03 7.46
N PHE A 174 5.53 -15.09 7.03
CA PHE A 174 4.12 -14.99 7.44
C PHE A 174 3.19 -16.03 6.79
N HIS A 175 3.69 -16.93 5.98
CA HIS A 175 2.97 -18.13 5.58
C HIS A 175 2.89 -19.18 6.70
N LEU A 176 3.79 -19.12 7.70
CA LEU A 176 3.89 -20.06 8.82
C LEU A 176 3.17 -19.54 10.07
N ASP A 177 2.43 -20.42 10.76
CA ASP A 177 1.65 -20.06 11.95
C ASP A 177 2.50 -19.48 13.08
N GLU A 178 3.71 -20.01 13.28
CA GLU A 178 4.61 -19.57 14.35
C GLU A 178 5.06 -18.11 14.20
N ASN A 179 5.18 -17.60 12.98
CA ASN A 179 5.62 -16.24 12.71
C ASN A 179 4.48 -15.21 12.76
N ARG A 180 3.23 -15.68 12.84
CA ARG A 180 2.04 -14.83 12.93
C ARG A 180 1.62 -14.54 14.37
N ARG A 181 2.25 -15.18 15.34
CA ARG A 181 1.97 -14.96 16.76
C ARG A 181 2.48 -13.60 17.20
N GLY A 182 1.68 -12.92 18.01
CA GLY A 182 2.07 -11.66 18.62
C GLY A 182 3.32 -11.82 19.50
N ASN A 183 4.15 -10.80 19.53
CA ASN A 183 5.34 -10.75 20.37
C ASN A 183 5.46 -9.48 21.21
N VAL A 184 4.71 -8.42 20.88
CA VAL A 184 4.69 -7.15 21.63
C VAL A 184 3.26 -6.81 22.04
N LEU A 185 3.03 -6.58 23.34
CA LEU A 185 1.74 -6.07 23.83
C LEU A 185 1.69 -4.55 23.75
N VAL A 186 0.67 -4.01 23.08
CA VAL A 186 0.43 -2.57 22.93
C VAL A 186 -0.89 -2.20 23.60
N GLU A 187 -0.82 -1.42 24.68
CA GLU A 187 -2.00 -0.91 25.38
C GLU A 187 -2.36 0.49 24.87
N LEU A 188 -3.52 0.66 24.23
CA LEU A 188 -4.01 1.96 23.78
C LEU A 188 -4.69 2.71 24.92
N LYS A 189 -4.02 3.73 25.48
CA LYS A 189 -4.47 4.51 26.66
C LYS A 189 -4.95 5.93 26.30
N THR A 190 -5.35 6.14 25.04
CA THR A 190 -5.88 7.42 24.58
C THR A 190 -7.01 7.21 23.58
N PRO A 191 -8.06 8.03 23.58
CA PRO A 191 -9.06 7.96 22.52
C PRO A 191 -8.46 8.38 21.16
N MET A 192 -8.98 7.77 20.10
CA MET A 192 -8.68 8.12 18.71
C MET A 192 -9.76 9.10 18.25
N GLU A 193 -9.44 10.39 18.22
CA GLU A 193 -10.41 11.46 17.97
C GLU A 193 -10.55 11.81 16.49
N ARG A 194 -9.51 11.49 15.70
CA ARG A 194 -9.36 11.87 14.30
C ARG A 194 -8.88 10.67 13.48
N TRP A 195 -9.23 10.61 12.23
CA TRP A 195 -8.73 9.54 11.35
C TRP A 195 -7.20 9.53 11.26
N THR A 196 -6.57 10.69 11.22
CA THR A 196 -5.11 10.83 11.19
C THR A 196 -4.42 10.32 12.47
N ASP A 197 -5.14 10.20 13.61
CA ASP A 197 -4.60 9.58 14.82
C ASP A 197 -4.26 8.11 14.59
N TRP A 198 -5.00 7.40 13.72
CA TRP A 198 -4.69 6.03 13.33
C TRP A 198 -3.42 5.91 12.50
N ASP A 199 -3.17 6.88 11.61
CA ASP A 199 -1.89 6.99 10.91
C ASP A 199 -0.75 7.23 11.90
N ALA A 200 -0.94 8.14 12.87
CA ALA A 200 0.06 8.44 13.89
C ALA A 200 0.36 7.20 14.77
N LEU A 201 -0.67 6.44 15.18
CA LEU A 201 -0.49 5.18 15.91
C LEU A 201 0.33 4.18 15.11
N GLY A 202 -0.08 3.91 13.87
CA GLY A 202 0.62 2.93 13.02
C GLY A 202 2.08 3.30 12.79
N PHE A 203 2.35 4.57 12.45
CA PHE A 203 3.71 5.03 12.19
C PHE A 203 4.59 5.01 13.46
N TYR A 204 4.04 5.43 14.61
CA TYR A 204 4.76 5.35 15.88
C TYR A 204 5.20 3.92 16.17
N LEU A 205 4.27 2.94 16.07
CA LEU A 205 4.58 1.53 16.27
C LEU A 205 5.63 1.02 15.26
N GLY A 206 5.48 1.33 13.98
CA GLY A 206 6.44 0.92 12.94
C GLY A 206 7.83 1.50 13.14
N LYS A 207 7.93 2.71 13.72
CA LYS A 207 9.19 3.39 14.04
C LYS A 207 9.86 2.79 15.28
N GLU A 208 9.10 2.58 16.36
CA GLU A 208 9.66 2.13 17.64
C GLU A 208 10.03 0.64 17.62
N LEU A 209 9.19 -0.20 17.02
CA LEU A 209 9.45 -1.63 16.94
C LEU A 209 10.57 -1.97 15.95
N ASN A 210 10.65 -1.27 14.84
CA ASN A 210 11.77 -1.22 13.87
C ASN A 210 12.36 -2.59 13.45
N VAL A 211 11.56 -3.66 13.46
CA VAL A 211 11.97 -4.99 12.98
C VAL A 211 10.81 -5.67 12.25
N TYR A 212 11.13 -6.38 11.18
CA TYR A 212 10.14 -7.04 10.31
C TYR A 212 9.33 -8.11 11.04
N GLU A 213 9.95 -8.82 11.98
CA GLU A 213 9.36 -9.91 12.76
C GLU A 213 8.46 -9.42 13.91
N ALA A 214 8.36 -8.10 14.14
CA ALA A 214 7.46 -7.57 15.14
C ALA A 214 6.01 -7.77 14.72
N VAL A 215 5.23 -8.38 15.63
CA VAL A 215 3.78 -8.54 15.50
C VAL A 215 3.13 -7.92 16.75
N PRO A 216 2.79 -6.61 16.69
CA PRO A 216 2.14 -5.93 17.81
C PRO A 216 0.72 -6.46 18.02
N VAL A 217 0.36 -6.71 19.27
CA VAL A 217 -0.99 -7.09 19.73
C VAL A 217 -1.58 -5.90 20.46
N ILE A 218 -2.56 -5.26 19.87
CA ILE A 218 -3.15 -4.02 20.36
C ILE A 218 -4.43 -4.35 21.14
N VAL A 219 -4.49 -3.86 22.36
CA VAL A 219 -5.66 -3.96 23.24
C VAL A 219 -6.27 -2.57 23.48
N ASP A 220 -7.48 -2.56 24.01
CA ASP A 220 -8.24 -1.35 24.35
C ASP A 220 -8.63 -0.50 23.10
N MET A 221 -8.61 -1.09 21.89
CA MET A 221 -9.18 -0.43 20.72
C MET A 221 -10.71 -0.27 20.87
N PRO A 222 -11.29 0.85 20.39
CA PRO A 222 -12.74 1.01 20.41
C PRO A 222 -13.41 -0.04 19.49
N GLY A 223 -14.46 -0.70 19.98
CA GLY A 223 -15.21 -1.70 19.20
C GLY A 223 -15.93 -1.13 17.97
N SER A 224 -15.97 0.19 17.83
CA SER A 224 -16.54 0.90 16.66
C SER A 224 -15.51 1.13 15.54
N VAL A 225 -14.26 0.69 15.71
CA VAL A 225 -13.22 0.85 14.68
C VAL A 225 -13.65 0.14 13.39
N THR A 226 -13.52 0.84 12.28
CA THR A 226 -13.89 0.35 10.95
C THR A 226 -12.65 -0.11 10.15
N THR A 227 -12.89 -0.76 9.01
CA THR A 227 -11.82 -1.13 8.10
C THR A 227 -11.06 0.08 7.53
N TYR A 228 -11.64 1.28 7.57
CA TYR A 228 -10.97 2.51 7.11
C TYR A 228 -9.86 2.93 8.05
N GLU A 229 -10.14 2.94 9.35
CA GLU A 229 -9.16 3.24 10.38
C GLU A 229 -8.07 2.16 10.42
N LEU A 230 -8.45 0.89 10.33
CA LEU A 230 -7.50 -0.22 10.27
C LEU A 230 -6.60 -0.16 9.04
N LYS A 231 -7.12 0.27 7.88
CA LYS A 231 -6.35 0.56 6.66
C LYS A 231 -5.29 1.64 6.92
N ARG A 232 -5.72 2.78 7.49
CA ARG A 232 -4.81 3.91 7.77
C ARG A 232 -3.71 3.51 8.72
N MET A 233 -4.06 2.87 9.84
CA MET A 233 -3.09 2.35 10.81
C MET A 233 -2.12 1.34 10.18
N GLY A 234 -2.64 0.34 9.45
CA GLY A 234 -1.81 -0.67 8.80
C GLY A 234 -0.87 -0.10 7.75
N ALA A 235 -1.34 0.86 6.93
CA ALA A 235 -0.50 1.53 5.95
C ALA A 235 0.64 2.32 6.60
N ALA A 236 0.36 3.02 7.69
CA ALA A 236 1.35 3.79 8.43
C ALA A 236 2.33 2.87 9.19
N LEU A 237 1.85 1.75 9.73
CA LEU A 237 2.68 0.72 10.37
C LEU A 237 3.73 0.15 9.41
N ALA A 238 3.33 -0.17 8.18
CA ALA A 238 4.23 -0.64 7.13
C ALA A 238 5.21 0.43 6.63
N THR A 239 4.94 1.70 6.92
CA THR A 239 5.74 2.84 6.46
C THR A 239 6.97 3.07 7.32
N GLY A 240 6.92 2.73 8.60
CA GLY A 240 8.05 2.86 9.52
C GLY A 240 9.26 2.03 9.09
N PRO A 241 10.46 2.34 9.62
CA PRO A 241 11.70 1.66 9.24
C PRO A 241 11.67 0.13 9.41
N GLY A 242 10.86 -0.38 10.35
CA GLY A 242 10.71 -1.82 10.60
C GLY A 242 9.94 -2.58 9.53
N THR A 243 9.22 -1.89 8.65
CA THR A 243 8.42 -2.51 7.58
C THR A 243 7.54 -3.65 8.12
N ILE A 244 6.82 -3.40 9.22
CA ILE A 244 6.02 -4.41 9.92
C ILE A 244 4.90 -4.90 9.00
N ALA A 245 4.78 -6.22 8.87
CA ALA A 245 3.89 -6.86 7.90
C ALA A 245 2.54 -7.33 8.49
N MET A 246 2.40 -7.30 9.82
CA MET A 246 1.22 -7.82 10.51
C MET A 246 1.04 -7.18 11.89
N TYR A 247 -0.21 -7.07 12.31
CA TYR A 247 -0.61 -6.75 13.70
C TYR A 247 -1.85 -7.54 14.10
N HIS A 248 -2.10 -7.63 15.40
CA HIS A 248 -3.36 -8.10 15.95
C HIS A 248 -4.08 -6.98 16.70
N ALA A 249 -5.39 -6.87 16.52
CA ALA A 249 -6.27 -6.06 17.33
C ALA A 249 -7.25 -7.00 18.06
N VAL A 250 -7.12 -7.09 19.39
CA VAL A 250 -7.85 -8.07 20.17
C VAL A 250 -9.36 -7.83 20.11
N GLY A 251 -10.10 -8.90 19.80
CA GLY A 251 -11.55 -8.85 19.59
C GLY A 251 -12.01 -8.24 18.26
N ILE A 252 -11.07 -7.86 17.36
CA ILE A 252 -11.36 -7.17 16.10
C ILE A 252 -10.80 -7.95 14.91
N THR A 253 -9.50 -8.28 14.93
CA THR A 253 -8.87 -9.03 13.84
C THR A 253 -9.07 -10.54 13.99
N PRO A 254 -9.19 -11.32 12.89
CA PRO A 254 -9.71 -12.70 12.95
C PRO A 254 -8.79 -13.68 13.69
N GLU A 255 -7.49 -13.43 13.74
CA GLU A 255 -6.53 -14.29 14.46
C GLU A 255 -6.30 -13.85 15.92
N ALA A 256 -7.10 -12.91 16.46
CA ALA A 256 -6.96 -12.32 17.77
C ALA A 256 -8.30 -12.15 18.50
N ALA A 257 -9.11 -13.21 18.57
CA ALA A 257 -10.36 -13.17 19.34
C ALA A 257 -10.09 -12.98 20.86
N SER A 258 -8.91 -13.36 21.33
CA SER A 258 -8.42 -13.13 22.70
C SER A 258 -6.91 -12.88 22.71
N LEU A 259 -6.38 -12.36 23.82
CA LEU A 259 -4.94 -12.23 24.04
C LEU A 259 -4.23 -13.58 23.91
N GLU A 260 -4.81 -14.63 24.52
CA GLU A 260 -4.25 -15.99 24.47
C GLU A 260 -4.10 -16.46 23.02
N GLN A 261 -5.12 -16.25 22.18
CA GLN A 261 -5.05 -16.61 20.76
C GLN A 261 -3.99 -15.78 20.04
N ALA A 262 -3.98 -14.46 20.22
CA ALA A 262 -3.05 -13.56 19.55
C ALA A 262 -1.57 -13.91 19.86
N PHE A 263 -1.25 -14.25 21.09
CA PHE A 263 0.10 -14.67 21.50
C PHE A 263 0.37 -16.18 21.35
N GLY A 264 -0.63 -16.97 20.93
CA GLY A 264 -0.51 -18.43 20.83
C GLY A 264 -0.16 -19.08 22.19
N GLY A 265 -0.72 -18.57 23.28
CA GLY A 265 -0.50 -19.04 24.64
C GLY A 265 0.86 -18.68 25.25
N LYS A 266 1.64 -17.78 24.61
CA LYS A 266 2.93 -17.30 25.11
C LYS A 266 2.78 -15.93 25.78
N GLU A 267 3.72 -15.61 26.67
CA GLU A 267 3.84 -14.25 27.20
C GLU A 267 4.42 -13.29 26.14
N PRO A 268 4.02 -12.01 26.15
CA PRO A 268 4.62 -11.01 25.29
C PRO A 268 6.10 -10.81 25.63
N GLN A 269 6.93 -10.64 24.61
CA GLN A 269 8.36 -10.38 24.78
C GLN A 269 8.62 -8.94 25.24
N ASP A 270 7.74 -8.01 24.85
CA ASP A 270 7.81 -6.61 25.23
C ASP A 270 6.40 -6.02 25.41
N LYS A 271 6.33 -4.87 26.11
CA LYS A 271 5.09 -4.15 26.40
C LYS A 271 5.28 -2.66 26.24
N MET A 272 4.32 -2.01 25.59
CA MET A 272 4.30 -0.55 25.46
C MET A 272 2.89 0.02 25.69
N GLN A 273 2.85 1.29 26.09
CA GLN A 273 1.60 2.04 26.23
C GLN A 273 1.59 3.20 25.27
N ILE A 274 0.50 3.37 24.58
CA ILE A 274 0.27 4.49 23.66
C ILE A 274 -0.70 5.47 24.31
N THR A 275 -0.20 6.67 24.56
CA THR A 275 -0.96 7.81 25.08
C THR A 275 -1.03 8.92 24.03
N ARG A 276 -1.71 10.02 24.32
CA ARG A 276 -1.73 11.20 23.42
C ARG A 276 -0.31 11.72 23.10
N LYS A 277 0.63 11.55 24.03
CA LYS A 277 2.02 11.99 23.84
C LYS A 277 2.66 11.31 22.61
N GLN A 278 2.57 9.99 22.50
CA GLN A 278 3.15 9.24 21.37
C GLN A 278 2.55 9.65 20.03
N LEU A 279 1.24 9.90 19.99
CA LEU A 279 0.59 10.40 18.78
C LEU A 279 1.07 11.82 18.43
N SER A 280 1.22 12.69 19.44
CA SER A 280 1.71 14.07 19.26
C SER A 280 3.13 14.11 18.71
N GLU A 281 4.00 13.19 19.15
CA GLU A 281 5.37 13.08 18.64
C GLU A 281 5.41 12.87 17.11
N VAL A 282 4.45 12.10 16.57
CA VAL A 282 4.34 11.90 15.11
C VAL A 282 3.89 13.18 14.40
N TYR A 283 2.90 13.91 14.95
CA TYR A 283 2.49 15.20 14.39
C TYR A 283 3.62 16.23 14.43
N GLU A 284 4.40 16.25 15.50
CA GLU A 284 5.56 17.16 15.67
C GLU A 284 6.65 16.84 14.65
N MET A 285 6.92 15.56 14.37
CA MET A 285 7.93 15.13 13.38
C MET A 285 7.65 15.69 11.98
N PHE A 286 6.40 15.83 11.60
CA PHE A 286 5.95 16.37 10.32
C PHE A 286 5.28 17.75 10.49
N SER A 287 5.72 18.52 11.49
CA SER A 287 5.17 19.85 11.74
C SER A 287 5.67 20.89 10.73
N GLY A 288 4.87 21.94 10.57
CA GLY A 288 5.21 23.08 9.74
C GLY A 288 4.08 24.09 9.71
N ASP A 289 4.40 25.27 9.20
CA ASP A 289 3.51 26.42 9.10
C ASP A 289 3.74 27.23 7.82
N GLY A 290 2.93 28.24 7.59
CA GLY A 290 3.08 29.20 6.52
C GLY A 290 2.29 28.86 5.25
N LYS A 291 2.73 29.44 4.11
CA LYS A 291 2.09 29.20 2.81
C LYS A 291 2.34 27.78 2.32
N ILE A 292 1.37 27.21 1.64
CA ILE A 292 1.44 25.88 1.05
C ILE A 292 1.17 25.93 -0.45
N ASP A 293 1.68 24.95 -1.17
CA ASP A 293 1.49 24.81 -2.62
C ASP A 293 0.46 23.75 -2.97
N LEU A 294 0.35 22.71 -2.14
CA LEU A 294 -0.45 21.53 -2.45
C LEU A 294 -1.04 20.91 -1.18
N VAL A 295 -2.30 20.49 -1.26
CA VAL A 295 -2.90 19.56 -0.31
C VAL A 295 -3.08 18.22 -0.99
N HIS A 296 -2.63 17.16 -0.35
CA HIS A 296 -2.66 15.80 -0.87
C HIS A 296 -3.55 14.90 -0.01
N PHE A 297 -4.46 14.16 -0.66
CA PHE A 297 -5.28 13.12 -0.05
C PHE A 297 -5.11 11.80 -0.82
N GLY A 298 -4.94 10.68 -0.12
CA GLY A 298 -5.00 9.34 -0.72
C GLY A 298 -3.68 8.58 -0.80
N CYS A 299 -2.97 8.46 0.32
CA CYS A 299 -1.84 7.54 0.47
C CYS A 299 -1.95 6.73 1.79
N PRO A 300 -2.62 5.55 1.72
CA PRO A 300 -3.11 4.79 0.55
C PRO A 300 -4.35 5.42 -0.09
N HIS A 301 -4.69 4.96 -1.30
CA HIS A 301 -5.85 5.41 -2.07
C HIS A 301 -7.10 5.58 -1.22
N LEU A 302 -7.82 6.69 -1.41
CA LEU A 302 -9.03 6.98 -0.65
C LEU A 302 -10.13 5.95 -0.93
N HIS A 303 -10.82 5.57 0.12
CA HIS A 303 -12.07 4.83 0.07
C HIS A 303 -13.26 5.79 -0.19
N LEU A 304 -14.40 5.22 -0.59
CA LEU A 304 -15.61 5.99 -0.89
C LEU A 304 -16.07 6.87 0.28
N ALA A 305 -16.00 6.37 1.52
CA ALA A 305 -16.40 7.15 2.70
C ALA A 305 -15.46 8.35 2.97
N GLU A 306 -14.16 8.20 2.67
CA GLU A 306 -13.20 9.31 2.75
C GLU A 306 -13.51 10.38 1.69
N ILE A 307 -13.86 9.95 0.46
CA ILE A 307 -14.27 10.86 -0.62
C ILE A 307 -15.59 11.56 -0.29
N GLN A 308 -16.57 10.83 0.27
CA GLN A 308 -17.83 11.40 0.74
C GLN A 308 -17.58 12.51 1.78
N MET A 309 -16.80 12.22 2.80
CA MET A 309 -16.47 13.17 3.86
C MET A 309 -15.77 14.42 3.30
N LEU A 310 -14.82 14.26 2.35
CA LEU A 310 -14.20 15.39 1.67
C LEU A 310 -15.23 16.20 0.86
N ALA A 311 -16.13 15.54 0.12
CA ALA A 311 -17.20 16.22 -0.63
C ALA A 311 -18.11 17.04 0.29
N GLU A 312 -18.49 16.51 1.45
CA GLU A 312 -19.27 17.24 2.46
C GLU A 312 -18.51 18.48 2.97
N LYS A 313 -17.21 18.34 3.26
CA LYS A 313 -16.37 19.45 3.76
C LYS A 313 -16.09 20.54 2.72
N PHE A 314 -16.00 20.18 1.43
CA PHE A 314 -15.79 21.12 0.32
C PHE A 314 -17.10 21.66 -0.27
N SER A 315 -18.27 21.10 0.08
CA SER A 315 -19.55 21.50 -0.50
C SER A 315 -19.80 23.01 -0.38
N GLY A 316 -20.08 23.66 -1.51
CA GLY A 316 -20.29 25.11 -1.62
C GLY A 316 -19.05 25.98 -1.38
N LYS A 317 -17.87 25.37 -1.28
CA LYS A 317 -16.60 26.08 -1.08
C LYS A 317 -15.69 25.94 -2.30
N ARG A 318 -14.66 26.78 -2.37
CA ARG A 318 -13.64 26.69 -3.41
C ARG A 318 -12.24 26.79 -2.79
N LYS A 319 -11.34 25.98 -3.27
CA LYS A 319 -9.93 26.01 -2.84
C LYS A 319 -9.28 27.36 -3.11
N HIS A 320 -8.26 27.70 -2.35
CA HIS A 320 -7.44 28.89 -2.64
C HIS A 320 -6.84 28.79 -4.07
N PRO A 321 -6.82 29.88 -4.86
CA PRO A 321 -6.37 29.85 -6.26
C PRO A 321 -4.92 29.35 -6.41
N ASP A 322 -4.03 29.69 -5.48
CA ASP A 322 -2.61 29.34 -5.54
C ASP A 322 -2.29 27.93 -5.00
N VAL A 323 -3.28 27.19 -4.46
CA VAL A 323 -3.09 25.86 -3.90
C VAL A 323 -3.67 24.82 -4.84
N ARG A 324 -2.94 23.76 -5.14
CA ARG A 324 -3.50 22.56 -5.76
C ARG A 324 -4.09 21.64 -4.69
N VAL A 325 -5.12 20.88 -5.01
CA VAL A 325 -5.69 19.84 -4.15
C VAL A 325 -5.77 18.55 -4.95
N TRP A 326 -4.97 17.57 -4.57
CA TRP A 326 -4.87 16.27 -5.23
C TRP A 326 -5.58 15.19 -4.44
N ILE A 327 -6.40 14.41 -5.12
CA ILE A 327 -7.14 13.28 -4.59
C ILE A 327 -6.77 12.02 -5.37
N PHE A 328 -6.13 11.07 -4.68
CA PHE A 328 -5.75 9.79 -5.26
C PHE A 328 -6.69 8.68 -4.81
N THR A 329 -7.23 7.92 -5.76
CA THR A 329 -8.16 6.82 -5.47
C THR A 329 -8.10 5.73 -6.55
N ALA A 330 -8.72 4.58 -6.28
CA ALA A 330 -8.86 3.51 -7.25
C ALA A 330 -9.83 3.93 -8.38
N PRO A 331 -9.61 3.50 -9.64
CA PRO A 331 -10.56 3.75 -10.74
C PRO A 331 -11.97 3.27 -10.41
N ALA A 332 -12.12 2.09 -9.77
CA ALA A 332 -13.41 1.55 -9.35
C ALA A 332 -14.09 2.44 -8.29
N THR A 333 -13.34 2.92 -7.29
CA THR A 333 -13.87 3.81 -6.24
C THR A 333 -14.31 5.15 -6.83
N LYS A 334 -13.54 5.72 -7.77
CA LYS A 334 -13.93 6.95 -8.47
C LYS A 334 -15.23 6.76 -9.24
N GLY A 335 -15.38 5.64 -9.96
CA GLY A 335 -16.63 5.34 -10.68
C GLY A 335 -17.87 5.36 -9.77
N ILE A 336 -17.75 4.85 -8.55
CA ILE A 336 -18.85 4.91 -7.56
C ILE A 336 -19.04 6.36 -7.05
N ALA A 337 -17.94 7.08 -6.79
CA ALA A 337 -18.00 8.49 -6.37
C ALA A 337 -18.64 9.39 -7.44
N ASP A 338 -18.41 9.10 -8.72
CA ASP A 338 -19.06 9.77 -9.88
C ASP A 338 -20.58 9.58 -9.84
N LEU A 339 -21.03 8.33 -9.65
CA LEU A 339 -22.46 8.01 -9.56
C LEU A 339 -23.13 8.67 -8.33
N ALA A 340 -22.41 8.79 -7.22
CA ALA A 340 -22.90 9.45 -6.01
C ALA A 340 -22.86 10.99 -6.08
N GLY A 341 -22.25 11.57 -7.11
CA GLY A 341 -22.11 13.01 -7.28
C GLY A 341 -20.96 13.65 -6.47
N TYR A 342 -20.21 12.86 -5.70
CA TYR A 342 -19.12 13.39 -4.85
C TYR A 342 -17.97 13.96 -5.68
N THR A 343 -17.62 13.31 -6.78
CA THR A 343 -16.58 13.79 -7.70
C THR A 343 -16.91 15.20 -8.18
N LYS A 344 -18.15 15.42 -8.63
CA LYS A 344 -18.57 16.74 -9.15
C LYS A 344 -18.44 17.83 -8.07
N ILE A 345 -18.84 17.56 -6.82
CA ILE A 345 -18.72 18.53 -5.71
C ILE A 345 -17.25 18.91 -5.50
N LEU A 346 -16.33 17.94 -5.54
CA LEU A 346 -14.91 18.16 -5.31
C LEU A 346 -14.24 18.86 -6.51
N GLU A 347 -14.59 18.50 -7.73
CA GLU A 347 -14.12 19.17 -8.95
C GLU A 347 -14.63 20.63 -9.04
N ASP A 348 -15.89 20.88 -8.69
CA ASP A 348 -16.45 22.25 -8.59
C ASP A 348 -15.72 23.08 -7.53
N ALA A 349 -15.23 22.45 -6.45
CA ALA A 349 -14.36 23.09 -5.46
C ALA A 349 -12.93 23.34 -5.95
N GLY A 350 -12.56 22.78 -7.10
CA GLY A 350 -11.24 22.91 -7.74
C GLY A 350 -10.26 21.80 -7.35
N CYS A 351 -10.73 20.68 -6.78
CA CYS A 351 -9.90 19.51 -6.54
C CYS A 351 -9.61 18.74 -7.82
N GLU A 352 -8.47 18.10 -7.89
CA GLU A 352 -8.01 17.30 -9.03
C GLU A 352 -7.95 15.83 -8.64
N PHE A 353 -8.65 14.96 -9.37
CA PHE A 353 -8.58 13.51 -9.16
C PHE A 353 -7.49 12.87 -9.99
N PHE A 354 -6.79 11.92 -9.39
CA PHE A 354 -5.86 10.99 -10.03
C PHE A 354 -6.26 9.57 -9.69
N THR A 355 -6.52 8.77 -10.73
CA THR A 355 -6.98 7.40 -10.60
C THR A 355 -5.92 6.41 -11.06
N GLY A 356 -5.74 5.34 -10.30
CA GLY A 356 -4.77 4.33 -10.67
C GLY A 356 -3.31 4.79 -10.68
N ALA A 357 -3.00 5.92 -10.05
CA ALA A 357 -1.69 6.53 -9.93
C ALA A 357 -1.13 6.43 -8.51
N CYS A 358 0.17 6.24 -8.37
CA CYS A 358 0.86 6.31 -7.10
C CYS A 358 1.42 7.70 -6.85
N CYS A 359 0.96 8.37 -5.80
CA CYS A 359 1.36 9.73 -5.47
C CYS A 359 2.81 9.89 -4.97
N ILE A 360 3.45 8.80 -4.57
CA ILE A 360 4.83 8.79 -4.06
C ILE A 360 5.84 8.20 -5.06
N ASN A 361 5.37 7.62 -6.15
CA ASN A 361 6.21 7.03 -7.20
C ASN A 361 6.05 7.75 -8.53
N ILE A 362 5.78 9.05 -8.50
CA ILE A 362 5.88 9.90 -9.68
C ILE A 362 7.33 9.82 -10.17
N PRO A 363 7.57 9.59 -11.47
CA PRO A 363 8.94 9.51 -11.98
C PRO A 363 9.76 10.74 -11.61
N ALA A 364 11.02 10.53 -11.21
CA ALA A 364 11.83 11.57 -10.52
C ALA A 364 11.97 12.90 -11.30
N LYS A 365 12.03 12.84 -12.64
CA LYS A 365 12.12 14.03 -13.50
C LYS A 365 10.84 14.87 -13.41
N GLU A 366 9.71 14.22 -13.51
CA GLU A 366 8.36 14.81 -13.44
C GLU A 366 8.08 15.28 -12.01
N ALA A 367 8.44 14.50 -11.00
CA ALA A 367 8.32 14.88 -9.60
C ALA A 367 9.11 16.17 -9.30
N LYS A 368 10.33 16.30 -9.81
CA LYS A 368 11.14 17.51 -9.66
C LYS A 368 10.48 18.74 -10.29
N LYS A 369 9.89 18.58 -11.47
CA LYS A 369 9.19 19.67 -12.19
C LYS A 369 7.90 20.08 -11.47
N LEU A 370 7.11 19.11 -11.01
CA LEU A 370 5.81 19.34 -10.38
C LEU A 370 5.91 19.82 -8.93
N LEU A 371 6.85 19.25 -8.17
CA LEU A 371 6.87 19.30 -6.72
C LEU A 371 8.17 19.85 -6.13
N GLY A 372 9.19 20.12 -6.96
CA GLY A 372 10.48 20.63 -6.52
C GLY A 372 10.36 21.93 -5.72
N GLY A 373 10.92 21.94 -4.51
CA GLY A 373 10.91 23.09 -3.60
C GLY A 373 9.55 23.47 -3.01
N LYS A 374 8.50 22.65 -3.22
CA LYS A 374 7.12 22.94 -2.76
C LYS A 374 6.87 22.44 -1.35
N ILE A 375 5.82 23.00 -0.72
CA ILE A 375 5.32 22.61 0.59
C ILE A 375 3.95 21.93 0.40
N GLN A 376 3.86 20.69 0.85
CA GLN A 376 2.62 19.91 0.81
C GLN A 376 2.06 19.69 2.21
N VAL A 377 0.73 19.64 2.30
CA VAL A 377 -0.01 19.21 3.49
C VAL A 377 -0.74 17.93 3.17
N SER A 378 -0.69 16.95 4.04
CA SER A 378 -1.44 15.69 3.90
C SER A 378 -1.98 15.23 5.25
N ASP A 379 -3.06 14.48 5.21
CA ASP A 379 -3.61 13.80 6.39
C ASP A 379 -3.15 12.34 6.51
N HIS A 380 -2.21 11.91 5.65
CA HIS A 380 -1.65 10.56 5.63
C HIS A 380 -0.14 10.59 5.94
N VAL A 381 0.27 9.96 7.03
CA VAL A 381 1.68 9.85 7.44
C VAL A 381 2.51 9.15 6.37
N LYS A 382 1.98 8.11 5.72
CA LYS A 382 2.69 7.39 4.65
C LYS A 382 3.16 8.34 3.54
N HIS A 383 2.30 9.27 3.12
CA HIS A 383 2.68 10.29 2.15
C HIS A 383 3.76 11.23 2.70
N CYS A 384 3.57 11.73 3.92
CA CYS A 384 4.50 12.68 4.53
C CYS A 384 5.91 12.10 4.68
N TYR A 385 6.01 10.79 4.98
CA TYR A 385 7.30 10.12 5.16
C TYR A 385 7.95 9.72 3.83
N TYR A 386 7.19 9.14 2.90
CA TYR A 386 7.74 8.60 1.67
C TYR A 386 7.96 9.64 0.57
N ALA A 387 7.08 10.63 0.40
CA ALA A 387 7.18 11.55 -0.73
C ALA A 387 8.52 12.30 -0.80
N PRO A 388 9.06 12.87 0.30
CA PRO A 388 10.37 13.51 0.28
C PRO A 388 11.52 12.54 -0.02
N THR A 389 11.37 11.25 0.33
CA THR A 389 12.42 10.24 0.22
C THR A 389 12.42 9.58 -1.16
N PHE A 390 11.26 9.08 -1.63
CA PHE A 390 11.16 8.31 -2.89
C PHE A 390 11.26 9.19 -4.14
N MET A 391 10.81 10.44 -4.06
CA MET A 391 10.92 11.37 -5.19
C MET A 391 12.32 11.98 -5.35
N GLY A 392 13.26 11.62 -4.46
CA GLY A 392 14.64 12.12 -4.48
C GLY A 392 14.77 13.51 -3.86
N GLU A 393 15.99 14.09 -3.96
CA GLU A 393 16.32 15.41 -3.39
C GLU A 393 15.71 16.55 -4.22
N ILE A 394 14.37 16.63 -4.26
CA ILE A 394 13.66 17.70 -4.97
C ILE A 394 13.29 18.89 -4.08
N GLY A 395 13.69 18.86 -2.80
CA GLY A 395 13.38 19.93 -1.83
C GLY A 395 11.91 19.97 -1.39
N LEU A 396 11.17 18.89 -1.60
CA LEU A 396 9.77 18.75 -1.16
C LEU A 396 9.70 18.72 0.37
N LYS A 397 8.83 19.56 0.95
CA LYS A 397 8.47 19.52 2.37
C LYS A 397 7.06 19.01 2.54
N THR A 398 6.84 18.16 3.53
CA THR A 398 5.52 17.59 3.84
C THR A 398 5.13 17.91 5.27
N ILE A 399 3.88 18.29 5.47
CA ILE A 399 3.29 18.64 6.77
C ILE A 399 2.11 17.71 7.01
N LEU A 400 2.09 17.06 8.17
CA LEU A 400 0.96 16.22 8.60
C LEU A 400 -0.06 17.07 9.35
N LYS A 401 -1.31 17.04 8.91
CA LYS A 401 -2.44 17.66 9.59
C LYS A 401 -3.65 16.73 9.60
N PRO A 402 -4.54 16.82 10.59
CA PRO A 402 -5.84 16.18 10.50
C PRO A 402 -6.60 16.61 9.24
N THR A 403 -7.48 15.72 8.74
CA THR A 403 -8.22 15.93 7.49
C THR A 403 -8.94 17.28 7.45
N GLU A 404 -9.54 17.68 8.56
CA GLU A 404 -10.22 19.00 8.71
C GLU A 404 -9.27 20.16 8.50
N GLU A 405 -8.08 20.09 9.07
CA GLU A 405 -7.05 21.13 8.94
C GLU A 405 -6.46 21.13 7.54
N CYS A 406 -6.32 19.96 6.89
CA CYS A 406 -5.94 19.86 5.47
C CYS A 406 -6.96 20.59 4.57
N VAL A 407 -8.26 20.40 4.82
CA VAL A 407 -9.31 21.12 4.08
C VAL A 407 -9.22 22.63 4.34
N GLN A 408 -9.02 23.08 5.59
CA GLN A 408 -8.82 24.50 5.89
C GLN A 408 -7.59 25.08 5.21
N ALA A 409 -6.49 24.34 5.18
CA ALA A 409 -5.27 24.72 4.46
C ALA A 409 -5.54 24.87 2.95
N ALA A 410 -6.31 23.94 2.35
CA ALA A 410 -6.74 24.04 0.95
C ALA A 410 -7.55 25.31 0.65
N LEU A 411 -8.41 25.74 1.58
CA LEU A 411 -9.26 26.91 1.43
C LEU A 411 -8.54 28.24 1.70
N SER A 412 -7.59 28.25 2.64
CA SER A 412 -6.87 29.46 3.10
C SER A 412 -5.55 29.73 2.38
N GLY A 413 -4.92 28.68 1.80
CA GLY A 413 -3.58 28.76 1.21
C GLY A 413 -2.44 28.68 2.22
N LYS A 414 -2.72 28.38 3.47
CA LYS A 414 -1.73 28.29 4.55
C LYS A 414 -2.13 27.31 5.66
N VAL A 415 -1.13 26.90 6.42
CA VAL A 415 -1.24 26.14 7.68
C VAL A 415 -0.94 27.03 8.84
#